data_6c0e309d62fe6ae8d5093b98f90e5ad3
#
_entry.id   6c0e309d62fe6ae8d5093b98f90e5ad3
#
_cell.length_a   1.000
_cell.length_b   1.000
_cell.length_c   1.000
_cell.angle_alpha   90.00
_cell.angle_beta   90.00
_cell.angle_gamma   90.00
#
_symmetry.space_group_name_H-M   'P 1'
#
loop_
_entity.id
_entity.type
_entity.pdbx_description
1 polymer ?
#
loop_
_entity_poly.entity_id
_entity_poly.type
_entity_poly.pdbx_seq_one_letter_code
_entity_poly.pdbx_strand_id
1 'polypeptide(L)'
;MSQRSPDATGQSATSFLEDAPPSPGAQRLFDDDLNGLGYVRNLSRLWAHDPVAHDGLSDLLGHVARSGSLTFRQRVILVTSCASALGDSYCSLVWGTKLAGEVDAEGAASVICGDDAPLDGSEQALADWARQLARDPNSTTAADVDSLRTAGFDDAQIFAVALFVALRIAFSTVNDALGTRPDRQLSLDAPAAVRDAVTFGRPPG
;
A
#
# COMPACT_ATOMS: atom_id res chain seq x y z
N MET A 1 -27.37 -15.66 -14.45
CA MET A 1 -26.38 -15.78 -13.37
C MET A 1 -25.58 -17.04 -13.64
N SER A 2 -24.44 -16.91 -14.32
CA SER A 2 -23.54 -18.05 -14.60
C SER A 2 -22.56 -18.17 -13.44
N GLN A 3 -22.71 -19.23 -12.65
CA GLN A 3 -21.70 -19.60 -11.63
C GLN A 3 -20.47 -20.11 -12.39
N ARG A 4 -19.34 -19.40 -12.29
CA ARG A 4 -18.05 -19.90 -12.75
C ARG A 4 -17.68 -21.10 -11.88
N SER A 5 -17.40 -22.23 -12.52
CA SER A 5 -16.84 -23.42 -11.86
C SER A 5 -15.45 -23.09 -11.30
N PRO A 6 -15.08 -23.62 -10.12
CA PRO A 6 -13.70 -23.51 -9.62
C PRO A 6 -12.78 -24.20 -10.63
N ASP A 7 -11.63 -23.56 -10.89
CA ASP A 7 -10.61 -24.12 -11.76
C ASP A 7 -10.13 -25.49 -11.22
N ALA A 8 -9.79 -26.41 -12.10
CA ALA A 8 -9.50 -27.80 -11.78
C ALA A 8 -8.28 -28.04 -10.85
N THR A 9 -7.58 -26.97 -10.45
CA THR A 9 -6.40 -26.99 -9.57
C THR A 9 -6.70 -26.63 -8.11
N GLY A 10 -7.94 -26.23 -7.78
CA GLY A 10 -8.29 -25.84 -6.40
C GLY A 10 -7.62 -24.56 -5.90
N GLN A 11 -6.90 -23.81 -6.77
CA GLN A 11 -6.33 -22.53 -6.44
C GLN A 11 -7.42 -21.44 -6.55
N SER A 12 -7.63 -20.70 -5.47
CA SER A 12 -8.49 -19.52 -5.48
C SER A 12 -7.93 -18.50 -6.45
N ALA A 13 -8.76 -17.91 -7.31
CA ALA A 13 -8.34 -16.89 -8.26
C ALA A 13 -7.63 -15.73 -7.52
N THR A 14 -6.46 -15.32 -8.04
CA THR A 14 -5.60 -14.29 -7.42
C THR A 14 -6.13 -12.88 -7.63
N SER A 15 -6.96 -12.69 -8.67
CA SER A 15 -7.65 -11.45 -9.03
C SER A 15 -8.92 -11.77 -9.82
N PHE A 16 -9.66 -10.75 -10.27
CA PHE A 16 -10.84 -10.92 -11.15
C PHE A 16 -10.46 -11.09 -12.62
N LEU A 17 -9.22 -10.74 -12.98
CA LEU A 17 -8.71 -10.92 -14.33
C LEU A 17 -8.11 -12.32 -14.50
N GLU A 18 -8.06 -12.78 -15.74
CA GLU A 18 -7.28 -13.93 -16.12
C GLU A 18 -5.78 -13.56 -16.13
N ASP A 19 -4.90 -14.55 -16.22
CA ASP A 19 -3.47 -14.29 -16.27
C ASP A 19 -3.10 -13.42 -17.50
N ALA A 20 -2.20 -12.49 -17.31
CA ALA A 20 -1.69 -11.64 -18.38
C ALA A 20 -0.97 -12.49 -19.46
N PRO A 21 -1.09 -12.10 -20.74
CA PRO A 21 -0.31 -12.77 -21.79
C PRO A 21 1.20 -12.71 -21.50
N PRO A 22 1.95 -13.80 -21.79
CA PRO A 22 3.40 -13.79 -21.60
C PRO A 22 4.07 -12.65 -22.37
N SER A 23 4.92 -11.89 -21.67
CA SER A 23 5.71 -10.82 -22.26
C SER A 23 7.06 -10.69 -21.53
N PRO A 24 8.09 -10.11 -22.15
CA PRO A 24 9.37 -9.87 -21.48
C PRO A 24 9.22 -9.02 -20.20
N GLY A 25 8.31 -8.04 -20.20
CA GLY A 25 8.02 -7.20 -19.02
C GLY A 25 7.34 -7.97 -17.90
N ALA A 26 6.35 -8.81 -18.22
CA ALA A 26 5.71 -9.69 -17.25
C ALA A 26 6.71 -10.67 -16.62
N GLN A 27 7.56 -11.29 -17.47
CA GLN A 27 8.58 -12.23 -16.99
C GLN A 27 9.56 -11.54 -16.03
N ARG A 28 10.01 -10.31 -16.35
CA ARG A 28 10.88 -9.54 -15.46
C ARG A 28 10.23 -9.31 -14.09
N LEU A 29 8.96 -8.90 -14.03
CA LEU A 29 8.26 -8.72 -12.76
C LEU A 29 8.23 -10.02 -11.93
N PHE A 30 8.04 -11.16 -12.59
CA PHE A 30 8.03 -12.46 -11.91
C PHE A 30 9.42 -12.88 -11.46
N ASP A 31 10.45 -12.64 -12.26
CA ASP A 31 11.85 -12.93 -11.91
C ASP A 31 12.31 -12.06 -10.72
N ASP A 32 11.93 -10.77 -10.69
CA ASP A 32 12.21 -9.88 -9.58
C ASP A 32 11.58 -10.39 -8.27
N ASP A 33 10.34 -10.85 -8.32
CA ASP A 33 9.65 -11.44 -7.18
C ASP A 33 10.32 -12.75 -6.72
N LEU A 34 10.63 -13.64 -7.65
CA LEU A 34 11.28 -14.92 -7.33
C LEU A 34 12.66 -14.70 -6.69
N ASN A 35 13.43 -13.74 -7.21
CA ASN A 35 14.75 -13.41 -6.68
C ASN A 35 14.68 -12.73 -5.29
N GLY A 36 13.66 -11.89 -5.07
CA GLY A 36 13.53 -11.12 -3.83
C GLY A 36 12.76 -11.83 -2.73
N LEU A 37 11.75 -12.62 -3.09
CA LEU A 37 10.77 -13.19 -2.15
C LEU A 37 10.66 -14.72 -2.24
N GLY A 38 11.13 -15.34 -3.31
CA GLY A 38 11.02 -16.78 -3.55
C GLY A 38 9.64 -17.24 -4.09
N TYR A 39 8.73 -16.32 -4.36
CA TYR A 39 7.42 -16.59 -4.99
C TYR A 39 6.95 -15.40 -5.82
N VAL A 40 6.06 -15.64 -6.79
CA VAL A 40 5.45 -14.58 -7.62
C VAL A 40 4.21 -14.06 -6.89
N ARG A 41 4.20 -12.76 -6.60
CA ARG A 41 3.08 -12.09 -5.92
C ARG A 41 1.84 -12.04 -6.81
N ASN A 42 0.67 -12.11 -6.19
CA ASN A 42 -0.62 -11.87 -6.85
C ASN A 42 -0.67 -10.46 -7.47
N LEU A 43 -0.05 -9.49 -6.80
CA LEU A 43 0.13 -8.14 -7.28
C LEU A 43 0.90 -8.10 -8.62
N SER A 44 2.03 -8.80 -8.72
CA SER A 44 2.85 -8.83 -9.93
C SER A 44 2.14 -9.54 -11.07
N ARG A 45 1.31 -10.56 -10.78
CA ARG A 45 0.44 -11.19 -11.78
C ARG A 45 -0.57 -10.20 -12.33
N LEU A 46 -1.20 -9.36 -11.49
CA LEU A 46 -2.10 -8.32 -11.95
C LEU A 46 -1.38 -7.28 -12.82
N TRP A 47 -0.26 -6.71 -12.33
CA TRP A 47 0.48 -5.67 -13.05
C TRP A 47 1.23 -6.19 -14.28
N ALA A 48 1.35 -7.51 -14.46
CA ALA A 48 1.85 -8.12 -15.69
C ALA A 48 1.01 -7.78 -16.94
N HIS A 49 -0.22 -7.29 -16.78
CA HIS A 49 -1.03 -6.76 -17.87
C HIS A 49 -0.45 -5.48 -18.49
N ASP A 50 0.21 -4.65 -17.70
CA ASP A 50 0.94 -3.46 -18.17
C ASP A 50 2.19 -3.21 -17.29
N PRO A 51 3.29 -3.94 -17.56
CA PRO A 51 4.53 -3.76 -16.82
C PRO A 51 5.13 -2.36 -16.95
N VAL A 52 4.86 -1.67 -18.07
CA VAL A 52 5.35 -0.30 -18.30
C VAL A 52 4.64 0.70 -17.36
N ALA A 53 3.32 0.56 -17.19
CA ALA A 53 2.58 1.37 -16.24
C ALA A 53 3.01 1.10 -14.78
N HIS A 54 3.27 -0.18 -14.44
CA HIS A 54 3.82 -0.55 -13.13
C HIS A 54 5.15 0.15 -12.84
N ASP A 55 6.08 0.07 -13.79
CA ASP A 55 7.41 0.66 -13.65
C ASP A 55 7.34 2.19 -13.59
N GLY A 56 6.56 2.81 -14.49
CA GLY A 56 6.37 4.25 -14.50
C GLY A 56 5.78 4.79 -13.19
N LEU A 57 4.82 4.07 -12.60
CA LEU A 57 4.26 4.44 -11.30
C LEU A 57 5.29 4.26 -10.18
N SER A 58 6.05 3.18 -10.20
CA SER A 58 7.10 2.88 -9.22
C SER A 58 8.24 3.89 -9.29
N ASP A 59 8.67 4.26 -10.49
CA ASP A 59 9.69 5.26 -10.75
C ASP A 59 9.25 6.64 -10.27
N LEU A 60 8.00 7.01 -10.55
CA LEU A 60 7.42 8.29 -10.10
C LEU A 60 7.30 8.35 -8.57
N LEU A 61 6.84 7.27 -7.92
CA LEU A 61 6.84 7.17 -6.46
C LEU A 61 8.24 7.34 -5.87
N GLY A 62 9.23 6.68 -6.47
CA GLY A 62 10.64 6.82 -6.08
C GLY A 62 11.18 8.22 -6.29
N HIS A 63 10.83 8.87 -7.40
CA HIS A 63 11.20 10.26 -7.68
C HIS A 63 10.61 11.21 -6.63
N VAL A 64 9.31 11.13 -6.38
CA VAL A 64 8.59 11.99 -5.42
C VAL A 64 9.12 11.81 -4.00
N ALA A 65 9.41 10.57 -3.59
CA ALA A 65 9.99 10.31 -2.28
C ALA A 65 11.38 10.96 -2.12
N ARG A 66 12.20 10.95 -3.16
CA ARG A 66 13.53 11.60 -3.14
C ARG A 66 13.42 13.12 -3.18
N SER A 67 12.60 13.70 -4.06
CA SER A 67 12.42 15.14 -4.19
C SER A 67 11.82 15.77 -2.93
N GLY A 68 10.91 15.06 -2.25
CA GLY A 68 10.33 15.47 -0.96
C GLY A 68 11.20 15.12 0.25
N SER A 69 12.38 14.50 0.04
CA SER A 69 13.24 14.01 1.12
C SER A 69 12.54 13.11 2.13
N LEU A 70 11.54 12.33 1.68
CA LEU A 70 10.76 11.44 2.53
C LEU A 70 11.64 10.28 3.03
N THR A 71 11.84 10.19 4.32
CA THR A 71 12.54 9.07 4.95
C THR A 71 11.78 7.75 4.72
N PHE A 72 12.45 6.61 4.92
CA PHE A 72 11.78 5.32 4.82
C PHE A 72 10.62 5.22 5.83
N ARG A 73 10.86 5.64 7.07
CA ARG A 73 9.87 5.63 8.15
C ARG A 73 8.64 6.50 7.80
N GLN A 74 8.82 7.72 7.30
CA GLN A 74 7.71 8.57 6.84
C GLN A 74 6.89 7.92 5.72
N ARG A 75 7.56 7.32 4.72
CA ARG A 75 6.88 6.60 3.63
C ARG A 75 6.06 5.41 4.13
N VAL A 76 6.61 4.65 5.08
CA VAL A 76 5.91 3.51 5.68
C VAL A 76 4.66 3.98 6.44
N ILE A 77 4.74 5.06 7.22
CA ILE A 77 3.61 5.66 7.92
C ILE A 77 2.54 6.12 6.92
N LEU A 78 2.94 6.90 5.91
CA LEU A 78 2.01 7.40 4.88
C LEU A 78 1.25 6.27 4.19
N VAL A 79 1.96 5.20 3.79
CA VAL A 79 1.31 4.10 3.07
C VAL A 79 0.43 3.27 3.98
N THR A 80 0.88 2.96 5.21
CA THR A 80 0.07 2.19 6.17
C THR A 80 -1.23 2.93 6.50
N SER A 81 -1.14 4.23 6.80
CA SER A 81 -2.31 5.07 7.13
C SER A 81 -3.25 5.24 5.93
N CYS A 82 -2.71 5.44 4.72
CA CYS A 82 -3.49 5.51 3.50
C CYS A 82 -4.20 4.19 3.20
N ALA A 83 -3.47 3.07 3.20
CA ALA A 83 -4.00 1.76 2.86
C ALA A 83 -5.10 1.30 3.84
N SER A 84 -4.89 1.50 5.15
CA SER A 84 -5.90 1.16 6.16
C SER A 84 -7.17 2.02 5.99
N ALA A 85 -7.02 3.31 5.67
CA ALA A 85 -8.17 4.20 5.43
C ALA A 85 -8.96 3.84 4.16
N LEU A 86 -8.30 3.28 3.13
CA LEU A 86 -8.93 2.75 1.91
C LEU A 86 -9.58 1.37 2.12
N GLY A 87 -9.22 0.64 3.18
CA GLY A 87 -9.59 -0.75 3.35
C GLY A 87 -8.77 -1.73 2.49
N ASP A 88 -7.60 -1.30 1.99
CA ASP A 88 -6.67 -2.13 1.21
C ASP A 88 -5.90 -3.08 2.14
N SER A 89 -6.37 -4.33 2.24
CA SER A 89 -5.74 -5.36 3.06
C SER A 89 -4.35 -5.76 2.57
N TYR A 90 -4.11 -5.73 1.25
CA TYR A 90 -2.82 -6.09 0.68
C TYR A 90 -1.73 -5.12 1.13
N CYS A 91 -1.92 -3.83 0.85
CA CYS A 91 -0.94 -2.81 1.23
C CYS A 91 -0.84 -2.66 2.75
N SER A 92 -1.94 -2.83 3.49
CA SER A 92 -1.90 -2.78 4.96
C SER A 92 -1.05 -3.90 5.56
N LEU A 93 -1.11 -5.13 5.06
CA LEU A 93 -0.24 -6.22 5.49
C LEU A 93 1.23 -5.95 5.14
N VAL A 94 1.53 -5.57 3.89
CA VAL A 94 2.90 -5.31 3.44
C VAL A 94 3.54 -4.16 4.21
N TRP A 95 2.85 -3.03 4.32
CA TRP A 95 3.41 -1.81 4.89
C TRP A 95 3.28 -1.77 6.41
N GLY A 96 2.25 -2.40 6.98
CA GLY A 96 2.16 -2.63 8.41
C GLY A 96 3.28 -3.51 8.94
N THR A 97 3.68 -4.56 8.20
CA THR A 97 4.86 -5.38 8.54
C THR A 97 6.15 -4.55 8.52
N LYS A 98 6.31 -3.66 7.52
CA LYS A 98 7.46 -2.74 7.47
C LYS A 98 7.43 -1.71 8.61
N LEU A 99 6.22 -1.20 8.95
CA LEU A 99 6.05 -0.28 10.07
C LEU A 99 6.40 -0.95 11.41
N ALA A 100 6.08 -2.23 11.58
CA ALA A 100 6.47 -2.98 12.77
C ALA A 100 8.00 -3.06 12.97
N GLY A 101 8.79 -2.92 11.90
CA GLY A 101 10.25 -2.79 11.98
C GLY A 101 10.73 -1.40 12.38
N GLU A 102 9.88 -0.37 12.28
CA GLU A 102 10.21 1.02 12.60
C GLU A 102 9.69 1.48 13.98
N VAL A 103 8.60 0.87 14.46
CA VAL A 103 8.02 1.14 15.78
C VAL A 103 8.06 -0.11 16.66
N ASP A 104 7.16 -1.01 16.50
CA ASP A 104 7.05 -2.41 16.93
C ASP A 104 5.74 -2.99 16.37
N ALA A 105 5.45 -4.27 16.63
CA ALA A 105 4.28 -4.92 16.07
C ALA A 105 2.95 -4.36 16.60
N GLU A 106 2.88 -4.04 17.89
CA GLU A 106 1.68 -3.48 18.53
C GLU A 106 1.46 -2.03 18.08
N GLY A 107 2.53 -1.23 17.98
CA GLY A 107 2.46 0.13 17.46
C GLY A 107 2.02 0.17 16.00
N ALA A 108 2.50 -0.73 15.16
CA ALA A 108 2.05 -0.83 13.77
C ALA A 108 0.56 -1.23 13.69
N ALA A 109 0.11 -2.15 14.54
CA ALA A 109 -1.30 -2.53 14.65
C ALA A 109 -2.18 -1.34 15.08
N SER A 110 -1.73 -0.55 16.07
CA SER A 110 -2.41 0.68 16.49
C SER A 110 -2.60 1.64 15.34
N VAL A 111 -1.55 1.94 14.57
CA VAL A 111 -1.62 2.84 13.40
C VAL A 111 -2.59 2.30 12.32
N ILE A 112 -2.61 1.00 12.06
CA ILE A 112 -3.58 0.36 11.15
C ILE A 112 -5.02 0.58 11.65
N CYS A 113 -5.24 0.51 12.97
CA CYS A 113 -6.54 0.75 13.60
C CYS A 113 -6.89 2.25 13.74
N GLY A 114 -5.98 3.16 13.40
CA GLY A 114 -6.20 4.60 13.47
C GLY A 114 -5.81 5.23 14.81
N ASP A 115 -5.07 4.52 15.66
CA ASP A 115 -4.48 5.05 16.88
C ASP A 115 -2.99 5.34 16.66
N ASP A 116 -2.63 6.61 16.59
CA ASP A 116 -1.29 7.10 16.28
C ASP A 116 -0.43 7.39 17.53
N ALA A 117 -0.83 6.95 18.72
CA ALA A 117 -0.07 7.14 19.96
C ALA A 117 1.41 6.70 19.87
N PRO A 118 1.79 5.64 19.08
CA PRO A 118 3.19 5.24 18.89
C PRO A 118 4.03 6.21 18.04
N LEU A 119 3.42 7.17 17.37
CA LEU A 119 4.05 8.11 16.43
C LEU A 119 4.37 9.44 17.15
N ASP A 120 5.43 10.14 16.72
CA ASP A 120 5.65 11.52 17.17
C ASP A 120 4.68 12.50 16.50
N GLY A 121 4.69 13.76 16.97
CA GLY A 121 3.71 14.75 16.48
C GLY A 121 3.83 15.05 14.99
N SER A 122 5.01 14.98 14.40
CA SER A 122 5.20 15.19 12.96
C SER A 122 4.72 13.98 12.16
N GLU A 123 4.92 12.80 12.68
CA GLU A 123 4.46 11.54 12.11
C GLU A 123 2.94 11.38 12.19
N GLN A 124 2.32 11.83 13.30
CA GLN A 124 0.87 11.88 13.45
C GLN A 124 0.25 12.80 12.39
N ALA A 125 0.84 13.97 12.15
CA ALA A 125 0.36 14.88 11.10
C ALA A 125 0.41 14.24 9.70
N LEU A 126 1.46 13.44 9.40
CA LEU A 126 1.54 12.69 8.14
C LEU A 126 0.48 11.58 8.06
N ALA A 127 0.24 10.85 9.15
CA ALA A 127 -0.75 9.79 9.20
C ALA A 127 -2.17 10.33 9.01
N ASP A 128 -2.52 11.41 9.71
CA ASP A 128 -3.81 12.09 9.58
C ASP A 128 -4.03 12.62 8.17
N TRP A 129 -3.02 13.29 7.60
CA TRP A 129 -3.08 13.79 6.23
C TRP A 129 -3.30 12.67 5.21
N ALA A 130 -2.56 11.56 5.34
CA ALA A 130 -2.71 10.41 4.45
C ALA A 130 -4.12 9.81 4.50
N ARG A 131 -4.70 9.67 5.70
CA ARG A 131 -6.07 9.18 5.89
C ARG A 131 -7.12 10.12 5.33
N GLN A 132 -6.93 11.43 5.53
CA GLN A 132 -7.85 12.45 5.01
C GLN A 132 -7.87 12.41 3.48
N LEU A 133 -6.71 12.39 2.81
CA LEU A 133 -6.63 12.26 1.35
C LEU A 133 -7.25 10.96 0.85
N ALA A 134 -7.06 9.84 1.56
CA ALA A 134 -7.63 8.56 1.18
C ALA A 134 -9.17 8.53 1.28
N ARG A 135 -9.75 9.27 2.22
CA ARG A 135 -11.21 9.29 2.45
C ARG A 135 -11.92 10.31 1.58
N ASP A 136 -11.47 11.55 1.60
CA ASP A 136 -12.04 12.65 0.81
C ASP A 136 -11.02 13.79 0.65
N PRO A 137 -10.27 13.85 -0.46
CA PRO A 137 -9.29 14.91 -0.68
C PRO A 137 -9.93 16.31 -0.82
N ASN A 138 -11.24 16.41 -1.10
CA ASN A 138 -11.93 17.70 -1.17
C ASN A 138 -12.31 18.26 0.21
N SER A 139 -12.24 17.44 1.25
CA SER A 139 -12.49 17.89 2.63
C SER A 139 -11.29 18.58 3.27
N THR A 140 -10.11 18.59 2.62
CA THR A 140 -8.92 19.25 3.14
C THR A 140 -9.08 20.77 3.16
N THR A 141 -8.46 21.41 4.16
CA THR A 141 -8.54 22.86 4.39
C THR A 141 -7.14 23.48 4.50
N ALA A 142 -7.07 24.81 4.48
CA ALA A 142 -5.81 25.50 4.76
C ALA A 142 -5.25 25.18 6.16
N ALA A 143 -6.12 24.92 7.14
CA ALA A 143 -5.69 24.57 8.50
C ALA A 143 -4.99 23.20 8.54
N ASP A 144 -5.39 22.23 7.71
CA ASP A 144 -4.72 20.93 7.61
C ASP A 144 -3.30 21.07 7.04
N VAL A 145 -3.15 21.95 6.02
CA VAL A 145 -1.83 22.31 5.46
C VAL A 145 -0.97 23.03 6.51
N ASP A 146 -1.55 23.94 7.30
CA ASP A 146 -0.84 24.65 8.37
C ASP A 146 -0.41 23.69 9.50
N SER A 147 -1.14 22.62 9.74
CA SER A 147 -0.73 21.55 10.67
C SER A 147 0.55 20.86 10.19
N LEU A 148 0.66 20.55 8.89
CA LEU A 148 1.89 20.01 8.31
C LEU A 148 3.07 21.00 8.38
N ARG A 149 2.81 22.31 8.15
CA ARG A 149 3.86 23.35 8.32
C ARG A 149 4.32 23.42 9.77
N THR A 150 3.40 23.37 10.73
CA THR A 150 3.71 23.35 12.17
C THR A 150 4.52 22.11 12.56
N ALA A 151 4.26 20.98 11.91
CA ALA A 151 5.03 19.75 12.03
C ALA A 151 6.43 19.82 11.37
N GLY A 152 6.78 20.92 10.71
CA GLY A 152 8.11 21.20 10.17
C GLY A 152 8.26 20.92 8.67
N PHE A 153 7.19 20.64 7.92
CA PHE A 153 7.24 20.43 6.48
C PHE A 153 7.10 21.75 5.73
N ASP A 154 7.98 22.01 4.76
CA ASP A 154 7.82 23.11 3.82
C ASP A 154 6.80 22.79 2.72
N ASP A 155 6.41 23.82 1.94
CA ASP A 155 5.39 23.66 0.89
C ASP A 155 5.80 22.66 -0.20
N ALA A 156 7.08 22.53 -0.52
CA ALA A 156 7.57 21.56 -1.50
C ALA A 156 7.46 20.12 -0.95
N GLN A 157 7.76 19.93 0.33
CA GLN A 157 7.58 18.66 1.01
C GLN A 157 6.10 18.30 1.17
N ILE A 158 5.23 19.26 1.52
CA ILE A 158 3.79 19.05 1.61
C ILE A 158 3.22 18.63 0.24
N PHE A 159 3.64 19.29 -0.85
CA PHE A 159 3.26 18.89 -2.20
C PHE A 159 3.74 17.45 -2.50
N ALA A 160 4.99 17.13 -2.17
CA ALA A 160 5.53 15.78 -2.39
C ALA A 160 4.78 14.71 -1.58
N VAL A 161 4.44 14.99 -0.31
CA VAL A 161 3.61 14.10 0.52
C VAL A 161 2.24 13.88 -0.10
N ALA A 162 1.56 14.94 -0.52
CA ALA A 162 0.25 14.85 -1.16
C ALA A 162 0.30 14.02 -2.46
N LEU A 163 1.30 14.28 -3.32
CA LEU A 163 1.49 13.53 -4.56
C LEU A 163 1.85 12.07 -4.30
N PHE A 164 2.72 11.80 -3.31
CA PHE A 164 3.08 10.42 -2.92
C PHE A 164 1.85 9.63 -2.48
N VAL A 165 1.02 10.20 -1.62
CA VAL A 165 -0.23 9.57 -1.16
C VAL A 165 -1.20 9.36 -2.33
N ALA A 166 -1.40 10.36 -3.20
CA ALA A 166 -2.28 10.24 -4.38
C ALA A 166 -1.86 9.09 -5.31
N LEU A 167 -0.56 8.91 -5.54
CA LEU A 167 -0.03 7.78 -6.33
C LEU A 167 -0.26 6.44 -5.61
N ARG A 168 -0.19 6.41 -4.28
CA ARG A 168 -0.53 5.21 -3.49
C ARG A 168 -2.01 4.89 -3.56
N ILE A 169 -2.89 5.89 -3.52
CA ILE A 169 -4.34 5.72 -3.72
C ILE A 169 -4.60 5.13 -5.12
N ALA A 170 -3.97 5.64 -6.16
CA ALA A 170 -4.10 5.11 -7.51
C ALA A 170 -3.68 3.64 -7.59
N PHE A 171 -2.54 3.28 -6.98
CA PHE A 171 -2.05 1.91 -6.92
C PHE A 171 -3.02 0.97 -6.19
N SER A 172 -3.48 1.34 -4.99
CA SER A 172 -4.45 0.58 -4.21
C SER A 172 -5.78 0.44 -4.95
N THR A 173 -6.26 1.51 -5.60
CA THR A 173 -7.51 1.49 -6.36
C THR A 173 -7.48 0.45 -7.49
N VAL A 174 -6.38 0.36 -8.24
CA VAL A 174 -6.24 -0.66 -9.30
C VAL A 174 -6.28 -2.07 -8.72
N ASN A 175 -5.52 -2.31 -7.65
CA ASN A 175 -5.45 -3.62 -7.00
C ASN A 175 -6.80 -4.06 -6.45
N ASP A 176 -7.46 -3.17 -5.71
CA ASP A 176 -8.73 -3.46 -5.04
C ASP A 176 -9.88 -3.58 -6.04
N ALA A 177 -9.97 -2.67 -7.02
CA ALA A 177 -11.01 -2.72 -8.04
C ALA A 177 -10.95 -4.00 -8.88
N LEU A 178 -9.74 -4.52 -9.13
CA LEU A 178 -9.53 -5.74 -9.91
C LEU A 178 -9.40 -7.01 -9.04
N GLY A 179 -9.61 -6.88 -7.74
CA GLY A 179 -9.82 -8.00 -6.84
C GLY A 179 -8.56 -8.74 -6.40
N THR A 180 -7.39 -8.08 -6.45
CA THR A 180 -6.13 -8.68 -6.00
C THR A 180 -6.21 -9.04 -4.52
N ARG A 181 -5.89 -10.30 -4.21
CA ARG A 181 -5.87 -10.82 -2.84
C ARG A 181 -4.46 -10.77 -2.28
N PRO A 182 -4.27 -10.47 -0.99
CA PRO A 182 -2.98 -10.65 -0.35
C PRO A 182 -2.47 -12.08 -0.55
N ASP A 183 -1.17 -12.22 -0.78
CA ASP A 183 -0.54 -13.54 -0.85
C ASP A 183 -0.59 -14.21 0.53
N ARG A 184 -0.77 -15.51 0.56
CA ARG A 184 -0.74 -16.29 1.79
C ARG A 184 0.58 -16.10 2.55
N GLN A 185 1.69 -16.01 1.83
CA GLN A 185 3.02 -15.78 2.39
C GLN A 185 3.09 -14.46 3.16
N LEU A 186 2.51 -13.38 2.62
CA LEU A 186 2.45 -12.08 3.31
C LEU A 186 1.76 -12.20 4.67
N SER A 187 0.66 -12.94 4.73
CA SER A 187 -0.07 -13.15 5.98
C SER A 187 0.70 -14.02 6.98
N LEU A 188 1.47 -15.00 6.50
CA LEU A 188 2.29 -15.86 7.36
C LEU A 188 3.50 -15.13 7.92
N ASP A 189 4.10 -14.25 7.13
CA ASP A 189 5.31 -13.49 7.48
C ASP A 189 4.98 -12.25 8.33
N ALA A 190 3.74 -11.75 8.28
CA ALA A 190 3.32 -10.59 9.06
C ALA A 190 3.31 -10.92 10.57
N PRO A 191 3.78 -9.99 11.44
CA PRO A 191 3.59 -10.09 12.88
C PRO A 191 2.12 -10.32 13.23
N ALA A 192 1.84 -11.13 14.26
CA ALA A 192 0.47 -11.49 14.65
C ALA A 192 -0.41 -10.24 14.88
N ALA A 193 0.11 -9.25 15.62
CA ALA A 193 -0.63 -8.01 15.87
C ALA A 193 -1.02 -7.28 14.59
N VAL A 194 -0.10 -7.16 13.62
CA VAL A 194 -0.36 -6.55 12.30
C VAL A 194 -1.42 -7.33 11.53
N ARG A 195 -1.28 -8.65 11.46
CA ARG A 195 -2.24 -9.51 10.77
C ARG A 195 -3.63 -9.41 11.38
N ASP A 196 -3.73 -9.41 12.69
CA ASP A 196 -4.99 -9.40 13.43
C ASP A 196 -5.67 -8.01 13.37
N ALA A 197 -4.90 -6.93 13.18
CA ALA A 197 -5.41 -5.58 12.94
C ALA A 197 -6.03 -5.39 11.55
N VAL A 198 -5.61 -6.18 10.53
CA VAL A 198 -6.16 -6.09 9.17
C VAL A 198 -7.44 -6.91 9.07
N THR A 199 -8.55 -6.35 9.54
CA THR A 199 -9.89 -6.98 9.57
C THR A 199 -10.79 -6.60 8.39
N PHE A 200 -10.26 -5.90 7.42
CA PHE A 200 -10.94 -5.34 6.25
C PHE A 200 -10.35 -5.85 4.94
N GLY A 201 -10.99 -5.48 3.83
CA GLY A 201 -10.53 -5.83 2.49
C GLY A 201 -10.70 -7.31 2.15
N ARG A 202 -9.84 -7.85 1.29
CA ARG A 202 -9.90 -9.24 0.87
C ARG A 202 -9.03 -10.13 1.76
N PRO A 203 -9.52 -11.33 2.10
CA PRO A 203 -8.68 -12.29 2.83
C PRO A 203 -7.53 -12.78 1.93
N PRO A 204 -6.40 -13.21 2.52
CA PRO A 204 -5.32 -13.87 1.79
C PRO A 204 -5.81 -15.07 0.98
N GLY A 205 -5.24 -15.24 -0.23
CA GLY A 205 -5.57 -16.30 -1.17
C GLY A 205 -4.69 -17.53 -1.06
#